data_20327e7d407abd2b127d7406670808e1
#
_entry.id   20327e7d407abd2b127d7406670808e1
#
_cell.length_a   1.000
_cell.length_b   1.000
_cell.length_c   1.000
_cell.angle_alpha   90.00
_cell.angle_beta   90.00
_cell.angle_gamma   90.00
#
_symmetry.space_group_name_H-M   'P 1'
#
loop_
_entity.id
_entity.type
_entity.pdbx_description
1 polymer ?
#
loop_
_entity_poly.entity_id
_entity_poly.type
_entity_poly.pdbx_seq_one_letter_code
_entity_poly.pdbx_strand_id
1 'polypeptide(L)'
;MFNRKIFKKKENKEKKEGFICQSECDKIKEENERKELERIIESRREDREREAKVKRMLNELDKKEREKEALQRKIELQNQEEWVYVEGIKGMTEDMKGYDNFQFEVGKTYIKDGLIEICKNGFHLSLNLEDVLHHYGICQGNRFFKVRALVRKEDLDKYGTVTEIDNFFYGKQKIIKDKLVSKEIEILEELSDEELFEEYKEMENKKSKWIEDIDDFKYCRKHGENKLAEAKLNVRLIVLGINELLVDIMTKDFNDIKSREIFVDYVEALSKENISRDMFIYLITEEQKRILRLYGSK
;
A
#
# COMPACT_ATOMS: atom_id res chain seq x y z
N MET A 1 -109.19 28.43 -2.42
CA MET A 1 -108.17 29.03 -1.48
C MET A 1 -106.92 28.19 -1.25
N PHE A 2 -106.66 27.11 -1.97
CA PHE A 2 -105.54 26.18 -1.68
C PHE A 2 -104.25 26.44 -2.51
N ASN A 3 -104.37 27.16 -3.61
CA ASN A 3 -103.18 27.32 -4.51
C ASN A 3 -102.23 28.47 -4.16
N ARG A 4 -102.57 29.45 -3.34
CA ARG A 4 -101.69 30.59 -2.99
C ARG A 4 -100.67 30.25 -1.91
N LYS A 5 -100.88 29.26 -1.05
CA LYS A 5 -99.94 28.87 0.00
C LYS A 5 -98.85 28.01 -0.52
N ILE A 6 -99.06 27.23 -1.57
CA ILE A 6 -98.02 26.36 -2.16
C ILE A 6 -97.02 27.22 -2.96
N PHE A 7 -97.46 28.25 -3.68
CA PHE A 7 -96.60 29.14 -4.46
C PHE A 7 -95.68 29.98 -3.54
N LYS A 8 -96.16 30.53 -2.43
CA LYS A 8 -95.35 31.30 -1.49
C LYS A 8 -94.33 30.43 -0.76
N LYS A 9 -94.57 29.13 -0.57
CA LYS A 9 -93.62 28.21 0.06
C LYS A 9 -92.54 27.80 -0.92
N LYS A 10 -92.84 27.71 -2.23
CA LYS A 10 -91.82 27.43 -3.26
C LYS A 10 -90.89 28.64 -3.50
N GLU A 11 -91.41 29.87 -3.62
CA GLU A 11 -90.63 31.10 -3.80
C GLU A 11 -89.64 31.34 -2.59
N ASN A 12 -90.12 31.09 -1.35
CA ASN A 12 -89.25 31.23 -0.19
C ASN A 12 -88.17 30.11 -0.06
N LYS A 13 -88.43 28.93 -0.64
CA LYS A 13 -87.43 27.86 -0.69
C LYS A 13 -86.34 28.13 -1.74
N GLU A 14 -86.77 28.62 -2.93
CA GLU A 14 -85.79 28.99 -3.97
C GLU A 14 -84.95 30.22 -3.61
N LYS A 15 -85.47 31.22 -2.86
CA LYS A 15 -84.71 32.36 -2.37
C LYS A 15 -83.73 31.95 -1.25
N LYS A 16 -84.02 30.94 -0.42
CA LYS A 16 -83.13 30.43 0.57
C LYS A 16 -82.01 29.54 -0.04
N GLU A 17 -82.33 28.73 -1.05
CA GLU A 17 -81.36 27.91 -1.76
C GLU A 17 -80.40 28.80 -2.62
N GLY A 18 -80.92 29.89 -3.24
CA GLY A 18 -80.10 30.86 -3.97
C GLY A 18 -79.08 31.62 -3.05
N PHE A 19 -79.49 31.96 -1.81
CA PHE A 19 -78.62 32.68 -0.88
C PHE A 19 -77.52 31.78 -0.26
N ILE A 20 -77.83 30.50 -0.04
CA ILE A 20 -76.87 29.50 0.43
C ILE A 20 -75.84 29.18 -0.68
N CYS A 21 -76.30 29.10 -1.95
CA CYS A 21 -75.44 28.88 -3.09
C CYS A 21 -74.45 30.03 -3.33
N GLN A 22 -74.84 31.30 -3.13
CA GLN A 22 -73.90 32.42 -3.29
C GLN A 22 -72.77 32.42 -2.29
N SER A 23 -73.03 32.17 -1.01
CA SER A 23 -72.02 32.08 0.06
C SER A 23 -71.11 30.89 -0.13
N GLU A 24 -71.64 29.77 -0.65
CA GLU A 24 -70.76 28.58 -0.94
C GLU A 24 -69.93 28.81 -2.21
N CYS A 25 -70.48 29.44 -3.23
CA CYS A 25 -69.74 29.81 -4.44
C CYS A 25 -68.57 30.79 -4.13
N ASP A 26 -68.80 31.76 -3.24
CA ASP A 26 -67.75 32.70 -2.83
C ASP A 26 -66.60 31.98 -2.06
N LYS A 27 -66.93 31.07 -1.16
CA LYS A 27 -65.90 30.21 -0.46
C LYS A 27 -65.12 29.32 -1.43
N ILE A 28 -65.83 28.72 -2.42
CA ILE A 28 -65.14 27.89 -3.43
C ILE A 28 -64.21 28.75 -4.28
N LYS A 29 -64.60 29.99 -4.56
CA LYS A 29 -63.80 30.93 -5.32
C LYS A 29 -62.53 31.34 -4.56
N GLU A 30 -62.66 31.68 -3.29
CA GLU A 30 -61.55 32.00 -2.41
C GLU A 30 -60.59 30.80 -2.24
N GLU A 31 -61.14 29.59 -2.12
CA GLU A 31 -60.32 28.37 -2.00
C GLU A 31 -59.53 28.04 -3.29
N ASN A 32 -60.16 28.27 -4.46
CA ASN A 32 -59.52 28.10 -5.75
C ASN A 32 -58.39 29.12 -5.99
N GLU A 33 -58.65 30.40 -5.65
CA GLU A 33 -57.69 31.48 -5.74
C GLU A 33 -56.46 31.17 -4.81
N ARG A 34 -56.72 30.67 -3.61
CA ARG A 34 -55.68 30.26 -2.70
C ARG A 34 -54.83 29.07 -3.24
N LYS A 35 -55.47 28.05 -3.81
CA LYS A 35 -54.81 26.91 -4.43
C LYS A 35 -53.97 27.34 -5.63
N GLU A 36 -54.41 28.30 -6.40
CA GLU A 36 -53.67 28.83 -7.53
C GLU A 36 -52.43 29.63 -7.08
N LEU A 37 -52.60 30.44 -6.02
CA LEU A 37 -51.45 31.12 -5.39
C LEU A 37 -50.40 30.13 -4.83
N GLU A 38 -50.84 29.06 -4.18
CA GLU A 38 -49.96 28.02 -3.66
C GLU A 38 -49.19 27.35 -4.81
N ARG A 39 -49.80 27.04 -5.94
CA ARG A 39 -49.14 26.51 -7.14
C ARG A 39 -48.08 27.46 -7.72
N ILE A 40 -48.39 28.74 -7.80
CA ILE A 40 -47.47 29.76 -8.30
C ILE A 40 -46.25 29.88 -7.36
N ILE A 41 -46.46 29.84 -6.05
CA ILE A 41 -45.39 29.90 -5.06
C ILE A 41 -44.48 28.68 -5.18
N GLU A 42 -45.05 27.48 -5.31
CA GLU A 42 -44.29 26.24 -5.43
C GLU A 42 -43.49 26.20 -6.75
N SER A 43 -44.09 26.59 -7.86
CA SER A 43 -43.41 26.72 -9.16
C SER A 43 -42.20 27.67 -9.07
N ARG A 44 -42.32 28.82 -8.44
CA ARG A 44 -41.21 29.78 -8.25
C ARG A 44 -40.12 29.25 -7.29
N ARG A 45 -40.52 28.39 -6.37
CA ARG A 45 -39.56 27.70 -5.49
C ARG A 45 -38.75 26.68 -6.26
N GLU A 46 -39.41 25.86 -7.07
CA GLU A 46 -38.71 24.86 -7.93
C GLU A 46 -37.77 25.54 -8.92
N ASP A 47 -38.17 26.67 -9.53
CA ASP A 47 -37.34 27.42 -10.47
C ASP A 47 -36.06 27.94 -9.76
N ARG A 48 -36.22 28.51 -8.56
CA ARG A 48 -35.06 28.96 -7.76
C ARG A 48 -34.11 27.80 -7.38
N GLU A 49 -34.65 26.63 -7.05
CA GLU A 49 -33.86 25.45 -6.75
C GLU A 49 -33.10 24.95 -8.00
N ARG A 50 -33.76 24.96 -9.18
CA ARG A 50 -33.11 24.64 -10.46
C ARG A 50 -31.98 25.61 -10.79
N GLU A 51 -32.22 26.91 -10.66
CA GLU A 51 -31.20 27.95 -10.88
C GLU A 51 -30.01 27.79 -9.94
N ALA A 52 -30.26 27.52 -8.64
CA ALA A 52 -29.22 27.28 -7.67
C ALA A 52 -28.38 26.01 -7.99
N LYS A 53 -29.02 24.95 -8.48
CA LYS A 53 -28.38 23.73 -8.93
C LYS A 53 -27.47 23.98 -10.16
N VAL A 54 -27.99 24.68 -11.16
CA VAL A 54 -27.22 25.04 -12.36
C VAL A 54 -26.00 25.89 -11.98
N LYS A 55 -26.19 26.89 -11.10
CA LYS A 55 -25.08 27.74 -10.63
C LYS A 55 -23.99 26.93 -9.92
N ARG A 56 -24.34 25.92 -9.08
CA ARG A 56 -23.39 25.02 -8.44
C ARG A 56 -22.61 24.21 -9.49
N MET A 57 -23.32 23.64 -10.47
CA MET A 57 -22.70 22.87 -11.54
C MET A 57 -21.73 23.71 -12.38
N LEU A 58 -22.08 24.95 -12.69
CA LEU A 58 -21.22 25.89 -13.41
C LEU A 58 -19.93 26.18 -12.58
N ASN A 59 -20.08 26.48 -11.30
CA ASN A 59 -18.94 26.74 -10.43
C ASN A 59 -18.01 25.52 -10.31
N GLU A 60 -18.56 24.30 -10.30
CA GLU A 60 -17.76 23.07 -10.29
C GLU A 60 -17.02 22.86 -11.63
N LEU A 61 -17.65 23.19 -12.76
CA LEU A 61 -17.01 23.13 -14.07
C LEU A 61 -15.87 24.15 -14.17
N ASP A 62 -16.10 25.39 -13.80
CA ASP A 62 -15.07 26.45 -13.78
C ASP A 62 -13.88 26.07 -12.88
N LYS A 63 -14.16 25.43 -11.74
CA LYS A 63 -13.11 24.93 -10.86
C LYS A 63 -12.27 23.85 -11.53
N LYS A 64 -12.89 22.87 -12.15
CA LYS A 64 -12.21 21.78 -12.87
C LYS A 64 -11.39 22.31 -14.05
N GLU A 65 -11.89 23.31 -14.76
CA GLU A 65 -11.16 23.92 -15.88
C GLU A 65 -9.90 24.64 -15.39
N ARG A 66 -9.99 25.43 -14.32
CA ARG A 66 -8.83 26.08 -13.70
C ARG A 66 -7.79 25.07 -13.17
N GLU A 67 -8.25 23.96 -12.56
CA GLU A 67 -7.38 22.89 -12.11
C GLU A 67 -6.66 22.23 -13.28
N LYS A 68 -7.36 21.98 -14.39
CA LYS A 68 -6.80 21.45 -15.63
C LYS A 68 -5.74 22.38 -16.26
N GLU A 69 -6.05 23.67 -16.34
CA GLU A 69 -5.08 24.68 -16.84
C GLU A 69 -3.83 24.76 -15.95
N ALA A 70 -4.03 24.75 -14.61
CA ALA A 70 -2.93 24.77 -13.67
C ALA A 70 -2.04 23.51 -13.79
N LEU A 71 -2.64 22.35 -14.00
CA LEU A 71 -1.93 21.10 -14.25
C LEU A 71 -1.14 21.17 -15.57
N GLN A 72 -1.79 21.67 -16.63
CA GLN A 72 -1.14 21.81 -17.95
C GLN A 72 0.10 22.71 -17.88
N ARG A 73 -0.02 23.84 -17.19
CA ARG A 73 1.14 24.75 -16.96
C ARG A 73 2.28 24.07 -16.21
N LYS A 74 1.95 23.25 -15.20
CA LYS A 74 2.97 22.48 -14.47
C LYS A 74 3.68 21.46 -15.37
N ILE A 75 2.95 20.78 -16.25
CA ILE A 75 3.53 19.81 -17.22
C ILE A 75 4.44 20.57 -18.20
N GLU A 76 4.02 21.72 -18.70
CA GLU A 76 4.83 22.54 -19.61
C GLU A 76 6.14 23.01 -18.96
N LEU A 77 6.08 23.46 -17.69
CA LEU A 77 7.28 23.83 -16.94
C LEU A 77 8.20 22.62 -16.74
N GLN A 78 7.64 21.46 -16.34
CA GLN A 78 8.42 20.26 -16.14
C GLN A 78 9.08 19.75 -17.44
N ASN A 79 8.45 19.94 -18.60
CA ASN A 79 9.05 19.58 -19.91
C ASN A 79 10.23 20.48 -20.31
N GLN A 80 10.41 21.64 -19.64
CA GLN A 80 11.56 22.53 -19.83
C GLN A 80 12.72 22.17 -18.89
N GLU A 81 12.51 21.28 -17.91
CA GLU A 81 13.55 20.82 -17.00
C GLU A 81 14.54 19.88 -17.73
N GLU A 82 15.76 19.81 -17.22
CA GLU A 82 16.77 18.87 -17.70
C GLU A 82 16.47 17.45 -17.21
N TRP A 83 16.40 16.52 -18.15
CA TRP A 83 16.19 15.09 -17.87
C TRP A 83 17.44 14.31 -18.24
N VAL A 84 17.84 13.39 -17.37
CA VAL A 84 19.04 12.58 -17.54
C VAL A 84 18.74 11.10 -17.32
N TYR A 85 19.40 10.24 -18.08
CA TYR A 85 19.35 8.80 -17.83
C TYR A 85 20.29 8.43 -16.69
N VAL A 86 19.78 7.62 -15.79
CA VAL A 86 20.55 7.02 -14.69
C VAL A 86 20.32 5.52 -14.65
N GLU A 87 21.31 4.81 -14.18
CA GLU A 87 21.14 3.41 -13.78
C GLU A 87 20.86 3.34 -12.28
N GLY A 88 20.09 2.37 -11.87
CA GLY A 88 19.70 2.17 -10.47
C GLY A 88 19.05 0.83 -10.25
N ILE A 89 18.48 0.66 -9.06
CA ILE A 89 17.84 -0.57 -8.63
C ILE A 89 16.37 -0.31 -8.35
N LYS A 90 15.53 -1.24 -8.80
CA LYS A 90 14.09 -1.26 -8.53
C LYS A 90 13.70 -2.53 -7.81
N GLY A 91 13.07 -2.39 -6.63
CA GLY A 91 12.40 -3.49 -5.96
C GLY A 91 11.01 -3.74 -6.56
N MET A 92 10.62 -5.01 -6.61
CA MET A 92 9.30 -5.47 -7.05
C MET A 92 8.86 -6.63 -6.18
N THR A 93 7.57 -6.95 -6.21
CA THR A 93 7.03 -8.17 -5.60
C THR A 93 7.52 -9.42 -6.35
N GLU A 94 7.26 -10.61 -5.78
CA GLU A 94 7.53 -11.91 -6.42
C GLU A 94 6.94 -11.99 -7.84
N ASP A 95 5.74 -11.45 -8.05
CA ASP A 95 5.04 -11.40 -9.34
C ASP A 95 5.54 -10.30 -10.29
N MET A 96 6.66 -9.64 -10.01
CA MET A 96 7.18 -8.49 -10.78
C MET A 96 6.21 -7.31 -10.86
N LYS A 97 5.51 -7.02 -9.76
CA LYS A 97 4.62 -5.86 -9.68
C LYS A 97 5.25 -4.75 -8.86
N GLY A 98 4.99 -3.50 -9.27
CA GLY A 98 5.24 -2.33 -8.47
C GLY A 98 4.20 -2.15 -7.37
N TYR A 99 4.40 -1.15 -6.52
CA TYR A 99 3.50 -0.83 -5.41
C TYR A 99 2.05 -0.52 -5.85
N ASP A 100 1.89 0.01 -7.06
CA ASP A 100 0.59 0.32 -7.70
C ASP A 100 -0.01 -0.87 -8.47
N ASN A 101 0.48 -2.09 -8.24
CA ASN A 101 0.14 -3.31 -8.99
C ASN A 101 0.48 -3.25 -10.50
N PHE A 102 1.30 -2.29 -10.91
CA PHE A 102 1.76 -2.20 -12.29
C PHE A 102 2.69 -3.38 -12.60
N GLN A 103 2.38 -4.12 -13.67
CA GLN A 103 3.13 -5.30 -14.10
C GLN A 103 4.34 -4.90 -14.93
N PHE A 104 5.53 -5.37 -14.53
CA PHE A 104 6.78 -5.17 -15.26
C PHE A 104 7.23 -6.47 -15.95
N GLU A 105 8.09 -6.33 -16.95
CA GLU A 105 8.75 -7.42 -17.66
C GLU A 105 10.18 -7.01 -17.98
N VAL A 106 11.13 -7.95 -17.86
CA VAL A 106 12.54 -7.71 -18.19
C VAL A 106 12.69 -7.42 -19.70
N GLY A 107 13.56 -6.49 -20.03
CA GLY A 107 13.84 -6.05 -21.40
C GLY A 107 12.79 -5.07 -21.96
N LYS A 108 11.81 -4.64 -21.15
CA LYS A 108 10.80 -3.66 -21.59
C LYS A 108 11.04 -2.27 -21.03
N THR A 109 10.73 -1.29 -21.86
CA THR A 109 10.70 0.13 -21.50
C THR A 109 9.26 0.56 -21.27
N TYR A 110 9.03 1.33 -20.22
CA TYR A 110 7.73 1.88 -19.84
C TYR A 110 7.82 3.39 -19.71
N ILE A 111 6.77 4.08 -20.16
CA ILE A 111 6.68 5.54 -20.14
C ILE A 111 5.40 5.93 -19.39
N LYS A 112 5.49 6.97 -18.57
CA LYS A 112 4.36 7.63 -17.93
C LYS A 112 4.15 9.01 -18.51
N ASP A 113 2.90 9.29 -18.84
CA ASP A 113 2.47 10.61 -19.31
C ASP A 113 2.02 11.52 -18.15
N GLY A 114 2.03 12.82 -18.43
CA GLY A 114 1.55 13.83 -17.50
C GLY A 114 2.64 14.33 -16.56
N LEU A 115 2.22 14.97 -15.46
CA LEU A 115 3.12 15.51 -14.45
C LEU A 115 3.76 14.37 -13.66
N ILE A 116 5.08 14.32 -13.64
CA ILE A 116 5.84 13.30 -12.90
C ILE A 116 6.11 13.82 -11.49
N GLU A 117 5.55 13.16 -10.51
CA GLU A 117 5.67 13.51 -9.08
C GLU A 117 5.91 12.26 -8.24
N ILE A 118 6.82 12.35 -7.26
CA ILE A 118 7.13 11.26 -6.34
C ILE A 118 5.88 10.83 -5.57
N CYS A 119 5.65 9.52 -5.44
CA CYS A 119 4.49 8.91 -4.81
C CYS A 119 3.12 9.21 -5.43
N LYS A 120 3.06 9.84 -6.60
CA LYS A 120 1.80 10.13 -7.31
C LYS A 120 1.78 9.57 -8.72
N ASN A 121 2.75 9.98 -9.56
CA ASN A 121 2.83 9.53 -10.94
C ASN A 121 4.29 9.41 -11.36
N GLY A 122 4.67 8.28 -11.95
CA GLY A 122 6.01 7.96 -12.38
C GLY A 122 6.47 6.61 -11.84
N PHE A 123 7.64 6.18 -12.25
CA PHE A 123 8.26 4.94 -11.77
C PHE A 123 9.32 5.27 -10.73
N HIS A 124 9.32 4.54 -9.62
CA HIS A 124 10.30 4.74 -8.55
C HIS A 124 11.48 3.79 -8.72
N LEU A 125 12.67 4.31 -8.44
CA LEU A 125 13.92 3.56 -8.32
C LEU A 125 14.80 4.21 -7.25
N SER A 126 15.86 3.52 -6.84
CA SER A 126 16.93 4.05 -6.00
C SER A 126 18.27 3.80 -6.66
N LEU A 127 19.31 4.55 -6.30
CA LEU A 127 20.63 4.42 -6.93
C LEU A 127 21.44 3.24 -6.37
N ASN A 128 21.09 2.75 -5.17
CA ASN A 128 21.79 1.65 -4.51
C ASN A 128 20.78 0.69 -3.84
N LEU A 129 21.23 -0.49 -3.47
CA LEU A 129 20.40 -1.52 -2.85
C LEU A 129 19.94 -1.11 -1.45
N GLU A 130 20.79 -0.45 -0.66
CA GLU A 130 20.44 -0.02 0.70
C GLU A 130 19.17 0.81 0.73
N ASP A 131 19.06 1.79 -0.17
CA ASP A 131 17.91 2.66 -0.27
C ASP A 131 16.66 1.92 -0.76
N VAL A 132 16.81 0.93 -1.66
CA VAL A 132 15.69 0.06 -2.07
C VAL A 132 15.17 -0.75 -0.89
N LEU A 133 16.06 -1.24 -0.02
CA LEU A 133 15.69 -2.04 1.15
C LEU A 133 14.90 -1.27 2.21
N HIS A 134 14.90 0.07 2.19
CA HIS A 134 13.98 0.87 3.00
C HIS A 134 12.52 0.67 2.60
N HIS A 135 12.26 0.27 1.35
CA HIS A 135 10.92 0.14 0.78
C HIS A 135 10.52 -1.31 0.52
N TYR A 136 11.49 -2.16 0.20
CA TYR A 136 11.31 -3.58 -0.10
C TYR A 136 12.28 -4.38 0.77
N GLY A 137 11.76 -5.18 1.70
CA GLY A 137 12.62 -6.06 2.51
C GLY A 137 13.40 -7.03 1.64
N ILE A 138 14.64 -7.34 2.02
CA ILE A 138 15.49 -8.31 1.31
C ILE A 138 14.86 -9.71 1.31
N CYS A 139 14.13 -10.04 2.35
CA CYS A 139 13.33 -11.25 2.50
C CYS A 139 11.94 -11.10 1.89
N GLN A 140 11.07 -12.07 2.00
CA GLN A 140 9.65 -12.03 1.57
C GLN A 140 9.41 -12.20 0.06
N GLY A 141 10.32 -12.82 -0.68
CA GLY A 141 10.14 -13.08 -2.10
C GLY A 141 10.25 -11.84 -3.01
N ASN A 142 10.63 -10.68 -2.45
CA ASN A 142 10.84 -9.50 -3.27
C ASN A 142 12.00 -9.71 -4.24
N ARG A 143 11.84 -9.18 -5.45
CA ARG A 143 12.82 -9.28 -6.55
C ARG A 143 13.42 -7.91 -6.81
N PHE A 144 14.67 -7.88 -7.21
CA PHE A 144 15.45 -6.65 -7.41
C PHE A 144 16.03 -6.64 -8.82
N PHE A 145 15.89 -5.52 -9.50
CA PHE A 145 16.23 -5.39 -10.92
C PHE A 145 17.13 -4.19 -11.14
N LYS A 146 18.18 -4.37 -11.96
CA LYS A 146 18.89 -3.23 -12.56
C LYS A 146 17.96 -2.55 -13.54
N VAL A 147 17.90 -1.24 -13.49
CA VAL A 147 17.04 -0.43 -14.36
C VAL A 147 17.80 0.75 -14.92
N ARG A 148 17.41 1.19 -16.13
CA ARG A 148 17.80 2.48 -16.69
C ARG A 148 16.56 3.36 -16.72
N ALA A 149 16.69 4.57 -16.19
CA ALA A 149 15.54 5.44 -15.99
C ALA A 149 15.83 6.88 -16.32
N LEU A 150 14.84 7.56 -16.90
CA LEU A 150 14.90 8.99 -17.23
C LEU A 150 14.32 9.79 -16.06
N VAL A 151 15.21 10.46 -15.31
CA VAL A 151 14.89 11.24 -14.11
C VAL A 151 15.21 12.72 -14.32
N ARG A 152 14.58 13.60 -13.52
CA ARG A 152 14.93 15.01 -13.51
C ARG A 152 16.30 15.19 -12.86
N LYS A 153 17.16 15.99 -13.47
CA LYS A 153 18.48 16.31 -12.93
C LYS A 153 18.38 16.93 -11.53
N GLU A 154 17.42 17.83 -11.31
CA GLU A 154 17.18 18.43 -9.99
C GLU A 154 16.88 17.39 -8.91
N ASP A 155 16.14 16.31 -9.23
CA ASP A 155 15.86 15.24 -8.29
C ASP A 155 17.08 14.37 -8.03
N LEU A 156 17.90 14.14 -9.07
CA LEU A 156 19.17 13.43 -8.95
C LEU A 156 20.15 14.21 -8.07
N ASP A 157 20.30 15.52 -8.27
CA ASP A 157 21.19 16.38 -7.48
C ASP A 157 20.79 16.44 -6.00
N LYS A 158 19.53 16.20 -5.71
CA LYS A 158 18.99 16.13 -4.33
C LYS A 158 19.01 14.73 -3.72
N TYR A 159 19.39 13.70 -4.47
CA TYR A 159 19.42 12.33 -3.96
C TYR A 159 20.43 12.18 -2.81
N GLY A 160 20.08 11.43 -1.78
CA GLY A 160 20.89 11.27 -0.57
C GLY A 160 20.88 12.49 0.37
N THR A 161 20.23 13.59 0.01
CA THR A 161 20.16 14.75 0.91
C THR A 161 19.23 14.50 2.10
N VAL A 162 19.63 15.00 3.25
CA VAL A 162 18.83 14.91 4.50
C VAL A 162 18.07 16.21 4.68
N THR A 163 16.75 16.11 4.77
CA THR A 163 15.88 17.25 5.11
C THR A 163 15.34 17.09 6.51
N GLU A 164 15.51 18.10 7.34
CA GLU A 164 14.85 18.14 8.66
C GLU A 164 13.45 18.74 8.49
N ILE A 165 12.44 18.00 8.94
CA ILE A 165 11.06 18.50 9.04
C ILE A 165 10.63 18.49 10.49
N ASP A 166 9.97 19.58 10.88
CA ASP A 166 9.35 19.71 12.20
C ASP A 166 7.94 19.13 12.13
N ASN A 167 7.75 17.94 12.69
CA ASN A 167 6.46 17.27 12.69
C ASN A 167 5.77 17.57 14.02
N PHE A 168 4.56 18.13 13.97
CA PHE A 168 3.79 18.52 15.15
C PHE A 168 3.59 17.38 16.17
N PHE A 169 3.50 16.13 15.71
CA PHE A 169 3.27 14.96 16.58
C PHE A 169 4.56 14.24 17.01
N TYR A 170 5.62 14.28 16.18
CA TYR A 170 6.82 13.48 16.36
C TYR A 170 8.11 14.30 16.52
N GLY A 171 8.00 15.62 16.57
CA GLY A 171 9.15 16.52 16.67
C GLY A 171 9.99 16.58 15.39
N LYS A 172 11.27 16.90 15.53
CA LYS A 172 12.18 17.00 14.39
C LYS A 172 12.49 15.63 13.82
N GLN A 173 12.13 15.41 12.56
CA GLN A 173 12.44 14.19 11.81
C GLN A 173 13.42 14.48 10.68
N LYS A 174 14.37 13.58 10.49
CA LYS A 174 15.28 13.59 9.35
C LYS A 174 14.71 12.69 8.27
N ILE A 175 14.42 13.26 7.10
CA ILE A 175 14.02 12.51 5.92
C ILE A 175 15.18 12.50 4.96
N ILE A 176 15.61 11.30 4.57
CA ILE A 176 16.62 11.08 3.53
C ILE A 176 15.87 10.92 2.21
N LYS A 177 16.33 11.60 1.17
CA LYS A 177 15.80 11.43 -0.18
C LYS A 177 16.47 10.20 -0.82
N ASP A 178 15.92 9.03 -0.57
CA ASP A 178 16.46 7.70 -0.90
C ASP A 178 15.82 7.06 -2.16
N LYS A 179 14.93 7.80 -2.83
CA LYS A 179 14.29 7.34 -4.07
C LYS A 179 14.15 8.45 -5.09
N LEU A 180 14.21 8.06 -6.34
CA LEU A 180 13.96 8.89 -7.51
C LEU A 180 12.62 8.51 -8.14
N VAL A 181 12.03 9.46 -8.86
CA VAL A 181 10.88 9.23 -9.72
C VAL A 181 11.27 9.48 -11.18
N SER A 182 10.92 8.55 -12.05
CA SER A 182 11.24 8.61 -13.47
C SER A 182 10.01 8.70 -14.37
N LYS A 183 10.17 9.39 -15.50
CA LYS A 183 9.17 9.44 -16.57
C LYS A 183 9.21 8.17 -17.42
N GLU A 184 10.41 7.64 -17.63
CA GLU A 184 10.67 6.45 -18.41
C GLU A 184 11.55 5.50 -17.60
N ILE A 185 11.28 4.20 -17.68
CA ILE A 185 12.07 3.17 -17.03
C ILE A 185 12.18 1.95 -17.94
N GLU A 186 13.39 1.44 -18.10
CA GLU A 186 13.69 0.17 -18.75
C GLU A 186 14.15 -0.83 -17.69
N ILE A 187 13.55 -2.02 -17.70
CA ILE A 187 13.96 -3.10 -16.80
C ILE A 187 15.03 -3.92 -17.51
N LEU A 188 16.26 -3.84 -17.05
CA LEU A 188 17.42 -4.43 -17.72
C LEU A 188 17.54 -5.92 -17.39
N GLU A 189 17.85 -6.24 -16.13
CA GLU A 189 18.05 -7.61 -15.67
C GLU A 189 17.71 -7.73 -14.18
N GLU A 190 17.43 -8.94 -13.74
CA GLU A 190 17.26 -9.25 -12.31
C GLU A 190 18.62 -9.46 -11.67
N LEU A 191 18.81 -8.91 -10.49
CA LEU A 191 19.98 -9.18 -9.65
C LEU A 191 19.91 -10.61 -9.11
N SER A 192 20.97 -11.38 -9.30
CA SER A 192 21.11 -12.71 -8.72
C SER A 192 21.24 -12.65 -7.20
N ASP A 193 21.03 -13.78 -6.54
CA ASP A 193 21.23 -13.87 -5.09
C ASP A 193 22.70 -13.62 -4.70
N GLU A 194 23.63 -13.98 -5.56
CA GLU A 194 25.06 -13.75 -5.40
C GLU A 194 25.38 -12.24 -5.44
N GLU A 195 24.87 -11.52 -6.44
CA GLU A 195 25.05 -10.06 -6.56
C GLU A 195 24.43 -9.33 -5.37
N LEU A 196 23.20 -9.70 -5.01
CA LEU A 196 22.50 -9.13 -3.85
C LEU A 196 23.25 -9.38 -2.54
N PHE A 197 23.83 -10.56 -2.37
CA PHE A 197 24.58 -10.90 -1.16
C PHE A 197 25.89 -10.12 -1.06
N GLU A 198 26.61 -9.92 -2.18
CA GLU A 198 27.82 -9.10 -2.19
C GLU A 198 27.54 -7.66 -1.78
N GLU A 199 26.51 -7.03 -2.38
CA GLU A 199 26.08 -5.67 -1.98
C GLU A 199 25.58 -5.64 -0.52
N TYR A 200 24.82 -6.66 -0.08
CA TYR A 200 24.33 -6.76 1.29
C TYR A 200 25.47 -6.83 2.33
N LYS A 201 26.57 -7.51 2.01
CA LYS A 201 27.75 -7.59 2.88
C LYS A 201 28.42 -6.24 3.11
N GLU A 202 28.37 -5.34 2.14
CA GLU A 202 28.97 -4.01 2.23
C GLU A 202 28.16 -3.05 3.10
N MET A 203 26.90 -3.38 3.39
CA MET A 203 26.02 -2.55 4.24
C MET A 203 26.36 -2.71 5.72
N GLU A 204 27.15 -1.80 6.29
CA GLU A 204 27.63 -1.89 7.67
C GLU A 204 26.54 -1.92 8.73
N ASN A 205 25.43 -1.19 8.50
CA ASN A 205 24.38 -0.94 9.49
C ASN A 205 23.18 -1.90 9.42
N LYS A 206 23.12 -2.81 8.44
CA LYS A 206 21.93 -3.65 8.20
C LYS A 206 22.22 -5.15 8.19
N LYS A 207 23.43 -5.57 8.49
CA LYS A 207 23.73 -6.99 8.55
C LYS A 207 22.93 -7.66 9.64
N SER A 208 22.07 -8.58 9.22
CA SER A 208 21.48 -9.51 10.17
C SER A 208 22.55 -10.35 10.81
N LYS A 209 22.52 -10.48 12.14
CA LYS A 209 23.43 -11.38 12.89
C LYS A 209 23.28 -12.86 12.52
N TRP A 210 22.25 -13.19 11.77
CA TRP A 210 21.90 -14.56 11.39
C TRP A 210 22.34 -14.91 9.97
N ILE A 211 22.62 -13.92 9.11
CA ILE A 211 23.07 -14.12 7.74
C ILE A 211 24.60 -14.05 7.72
N GLU A 212 25.24 -15.20 7.70
CA GLU A 212 26.71 -15.33 7.76
C GLU A 212 27.31 -15.62 6.38
N ASP A 213 26.57 -16.31 5.51
CA ASP A 213 26.99 -16.72 4.18
C ASP A 213 25.87 -16.65 3.15
N ILE A 214 26.15 -17.06 1.91
CA ILE A 214 25.22 -17.01 0.79
C ILE A 214 24.04 -17.97 0.98
N ASP A 215 24.22 -19.11 1.64
CA ASP A 215 23.15 -20.08 1.83
C ASP A 215 22.17 -19.59 2.89
N ASP A 216 22.65 -18.97 3.95
CA ASP A 216 21.84 -18.25 4.93
C ASP A 216 21.02 -17.14 4.25
N PHE A 217 21.66 -16.39 3.35
CA PHE A 217 21.03 -15.31 2.61
C PHE A 217 19.91 -15.84 1.71
N LYS A 218 20.15 -16.89 0.93
CA LYS A 218 19.15 -17.55 0.08
C LYS A 218 17.99 -18.10 0.90
N TYR A 219 18.29 -18.71 2.04
CA TYR A 219 17.25 -19.20 2.95
C TYR A 219 16.41 -18.05 3.50
N CYS A 220 17.06 -16.96 3.95
CA CYS A 220 16.38 -15.77 4.46
C CYS A 220 15.47 -15.15 3.39
N ARG A 221 15.93 -15.02 2.16
CA ARG A 221 15.11 -14.52 1.04
C ARG A 221 13.84 -15.32 0.83
N LYS A 222 13.94 -16.63 0.94
CA LYS A 222 12.82 -17.54 0.70
C LYS A 222 11.86 -17.63 1.90
N HIS A 223 12.38 -17.66 3.11
CA HIS A 223 11.59 -18.00 4.31
C HIS A 223 11.48 -16.86 5.33
N GLY A 224 12.27 -15.81 5.19
CA GLY A 224 12.34 -14.68 6.12
C GLY A 224 13.39 -14.86 7.21
N GLU A 225 13.90 -13.74 7.74
CA GLU A 225 14.95 -13.69 8.75
C GLU A 225 14.58 -14.40 10.05
N ASN A 226 13.32 -14.26 10.48
CA ASN A 226 12.84 -14.90 11.71
C ASN A 226 12.91 -16.43 11.61
N LYS A 227 12.60 -16.99 10.44
CA LYS A 227 12.68 -18.42 10.21
C LYS A 227 14.13 -18.92 10.14
N LEU A 228 15.03 -18.14 9.56
CA LEU A 228 16.46 -18.44 9.61
C LEU A 228 17.00 -18.40 11.04
N ALA A 229 16.64 -17.38 11.83
CA ALA A 229 17.03 -17.26 13.21
C ALA A 229 16.52 -18.45 14.06
N GLU A 230 15.26 -18.84 13.86
CA GLU A 230 14.64 -19.98 14.51
C GLU A 230 15.33 -21.29 14.15
N ALA A 231 15.59 -21.52 12.85
CA ALA A 231 16.31 -22.70 12.36
C ALA A 231 17.73 -22.81 12.96
N LYS A 232 18.50 -21.71 12.94
CA LYS A 232 19.85 -21.69 13.54
C LYS A 232 19.82 -21.91 15.04
N LEU A 233 18.82 -21.33 15.75
CA LEU A 233 18.68 -21.55 17.18
C LEU A 233 18.37 -23.02 17.50
N ASN A 234 17.46 -23.63 16.75
CA ASN A 234 17.08 -25.03 16.93
C ASN A 234 18.26 -25.96 16.67
N VAL A 235 19.05 -25.72 15.60
CA VAL A 235 20.28 -26.48 15.34
C VAL A 235 21.27 -26.33 16.48
N ARG A 236 21.45 -25.11 17.03
CA ARG A 236 22.34 -24.92 18.20
C ARG A 236 21.87 -25.71 19.42
N LEU A 237 20.58 -25.70 19.69
CA LEU A 237 20.02 -26.47 20.83
C LEU A 237 20.22 -27.98 20.63
N ILE A 238 20.05 -28.48 19.40
CA ILE A 238 20.29 -29.89 19.08
C ILE A 238 21.76 -30.26 19.22
N VAL A 239 22.68 -29.45 18.70
CA VAL A 239 24.12 -29.68 18.81
C VAL A 239 24.57 -29.65 20.28
N LEU A 240 24.01 -28.75 21.10
CA LEU A 240 24.25 -28.72 22.53
C LEU A 240 23.73 -30.00 23.21
N GLY A 241 22.48 -30.41 22.90
CA GLY A 241 21.92 -31.65 23.43
C GLY A 241 22.69 -32.91 23.00
N ILE A 242 23.14 -32.97 21.73
CA ILE A 242 24.01 -34.06 21.26
C ILE A 242 25.35 -34.03 21.98
N ASN A 243 25.95 -32.87 22.21
CA ASN A 243 27.21 -32.77 22.95
C ASN A 243 27.06 -33.18 24.42
N GLU A 244 25.99 -32.76 25.09
CA GLU A 244 25.67 -33.22 26.45
C GLU A 244 25.44 -34.72 26.47
N LEU A 245 24.72 -35.26 25.49
CA LEU A 245 24.50 -36.70 25.34
C LEU A 245 25.82 -37.45 25.10
N LEU A 246 26.71 -36.94 24.24
CA LEU A 246 28.04 -37.53 23.98
C LEU A 246 28.91 -37.50 25.23
N VAL A 247 28.87 -36.44 26.02
CA VAL A 247 29.55 -36.34 27.30
C VAL A 247 28.98 -37.36 28.30
N ASP A 248 27.66 -37.48 28.37
CA ASP A 248 27.00 -38.49 29.22
C ASP A 248 27.30 -39.93 28.76
N ILE A 249 27.36 -40.16 27.44
CA ILE A 249 27.74 -41.44 26.84
C ILE A 249 29.20 -41.79 27.15
N MET A 250 30.11 -40.82 27.12
CA MET A 250 31.52 -41.04 27.44
C MET A 250 31.77 -41.18 28.94
N THR A 251 30.86 -40.71 29.79
CA THR A 251 31.00 -40.73 31.24
C THR A 251 30.12 -41.77 31.95
N LYS A 252 29.09 -42.31 31.30
CA LYS A 252 28.17 -43.30 31.86
C LYS A 252 27.91 -44.44 30.90
N ASP A 253 27.78 -45.67 31.41
CA ASP A 253 27.46 -46.87 30.64
C ASP A 253 26.15 -46.66 29.79
N PHE A 254 26.24 -47.10 28.54
CA PHE A 254 25.29 -46.84 27.41
C PHE A 254 23.85 -47.38 27.54
N ASN A 255 23.40 -47.75 28.72
CA ASN A 255 22.12 -48.42 28.95
C ASN A 255 20.98 -47.52 29.43
N ASP A 256 21.17 -46.19 29.39
CA ASP A 256 20.10 -45.25 29.81
C ASP A 256 19.08 -44.98 28.71
N ILE A 257 17.87 -45.52 28.87
CA ILE A 257 16.71 -45.36 27.98
C ILE A 257 16.33 -43.87 27.78
N LYS A 258 16.59 -43.04 28.78
CA LYS A 258 16.26 -41.61 28.78
C LYS A 258 16.99 -40.80 27.71
N SER A 259 18.22 -41.19 27.42
CA SER A 259 19.04 -40.54 26.39
C SER A 259 18.54 -40.80 24.95
N ARG A 260 17.90 -41.97 24.73
CA ARG A 260 17.29 -42.32 23.44
C ARG A 260 15.99 -41.53 23.19
N GLU A 261 15.20 -41.37 24.21
CA GLU A 261 13.94 -40.60 24.13
C GLU A 261 14.20 -39.13 23.79
N ILE A 262 15.18 -38.50 24.43
CA ILE A 262 15.57 -37.11 24.15
C ILE A 262 16.03 -36.95 22.68
N PHE A 263 16.81 -37.89 22.13
CA PHE A 263 17.26 -37.85 20.74
C PHE A 263 16.08 -37.99 19.75
N VAL A 264 15.14 -38.90 20.05
CA VAL A 264 13.93 -39.09 19.22
C VAL A 264 13.05 -37.83 19.26
N ASP A 265 12.87 -37.21 20.43
CA ASP A 265 12.08 -35.98 20.59
C ASP A 265 12.70 -34.81 19.81
N TYR A 266 14.04 -34.70 19.78
CA TYR A 266 14.73 -33.69 18.97
C TYR A 266 14.55 -33.94 17.46
N VAL A 267 14.65 -35.18 16.99
CA VAL A 267 14.45 -35.53 15.58
C VAL A 267 12.98 -35.31 15.16
N GLU A 268 12.02 -35.61 16.02
CA GLU A 268 10.60 -35.34 15.78
C GLU A 268 10.29 -33.83 15.78
N ALA A 269 10.89 -33.05 16.67
CA ALA A 269 10.74 -31.60 16.69
C ALA A 269 11.21 -30.97 15.37
N LEU A 270 12.35 -31.45 14.82
CA LEU A 270 12.86 -31.01 13.53
C LEU A 270 11.98 -31.39 12.34
N SER A 271 11.39 -32.59 12.38
CA SER A 271 10.47 -33.02 11.31
C SER A 271 9.19 -32.17 11.25
N LYS A 272 8.76 -31.59 12.38
CA LYS A 272 7.60 -30.68 12.49
C LYS A 272 7.91 -29.29 11.94
N GLU A 273 9.19 -28.88 11.89
CA GLU A 273 9.62 -27.54 11.46
C GLU A 273 9.78 -27.39 9.95
N ASN A 274 9.45 -28.40 9.14
CA ASN A 274 9.60 -28.40 7.67
C ASN A 274 11.01 -28.02 7.16
N ILE A 275 12.04 -28.22 7.96
CA ILE A 275 13.43 -28.03 7.55
C ILE A 275 13.78 -29.16 6.60
N SER A 276 14.22 -28.83 5.37
CA SER A 276 14.68 -29.87 4.45
C SER A 276 15.88 -30.61 5.02
N ARG A 277 16.01 -31.90 4.68
CA ARG A 277 17.14 -32.73 5.12
C ARG A 277 18.49 -32.10 4.78
N ASP A 278 18.59 -31.52 3.60
CA ASP A 278 19.84 -30.91 3.12
C ASP A 278 20.18 -29.64 3.92
N MET A 279 19.17 -28.81 4.22
CA MET A 279 19.33 -27.63 5.06
C MET A 279 19.70 -27.99 6.50
N PHE A 280 19.13 -29.07 7.03
CA PHE A 280 19.50 -29.57 8.35
C PHE A 280 20.94 -30.03 8.41
N ILE A 281 21.39 -30.81 7.41
CA ILE A 281 22.78 -31.26 7.30
C ILE A 281 23.72 -30.05 7.17
N TYR A 282 23.38 -29.08 6.37
CA TYR A 282 24.13 -27.84 6.19
C TYR A 282 24.29 -27.08 7.51
N LEU A 283 23.20 -26.78 8.18
CA LEU A 283 23.20 -26.02 9.44
C LEU A 283 23.96 -26.75 10.56
N ILE A 284 23.86 -28.09 10.66
CA ILE A 284 24.67 -28.90 11.60
C ILE A 284 26.15 -28.80 11.25
N THR A 285 26.49 -28.92 9.97
CA THR A 285 27.86 -28.85 9.53
C THR A 285 28.52 -27.51 9.86
N GLU A 286 27.82 -26.43 9.61
CA GLU A 286 28.32 -25.07 9.89
C GLU A 286 28.40 -24.81 11.40
N GLU A 287 27.43 -25.22 12.20
CA GLU A 287 27.55 -25.08 13.66
C GLU A 287 28.67 -25.97 14.25
N GLN A 288 28.89 -27.18 13.72
CA GLN A 288 30.04 -28.00 14.09
C GLN A 288 31.38 -27.33 13.75
N LYS A 289 31.48 -26.74 12.54
CA LYS A 289 32.68 -25.97 12.15
C LYS A 289 32.90 -24.78 13.07
N ARG A 290 31.84 -24.08 13.46
CA ARG A 290 31.89 -22.95 14.40
C ARG A 290 32.39 -23.39 15.78
N ILE A 291 31.87 -24.48 16.31
CA ILE A 291 32.25 -25.06 17.60
C ILE A 291 33.74 -25.51 17.54
N LEU A 292 34.15 -26.19 16.48
CA LEU A 292 35.53 -26.57 16.28
C LEU A 292 36.50 -25.38 16.22
N ARG A 293 36.08 -24.26 15.58
CA ARG A 293 36.88 -23.03 15.57
C ARG A 293 37.00 -22.40 16.97
N LEU A 294 35.95 -22.46 17.78
CA LEU A 294 35.91 -21.87 19.13
C LEU A 294 36.72 -22.72 20.16
N TYR A 295 36.74 -24.04 20.01
CA TYR A 295 37.35 -24.95 20.96
C TYR A 295 38.63 -25.63 20.45
N GLY A 296 38.86 -25.60 19.12
CA GLY A 296 40.05 -26.24 18.49
C GLY A 296 41.31 -25.38 18.42
N SER A 297 41.28 -24.15 18.96
CA SER A 297 42.42 -23.22 19.02
C SER A 297 43.03 -23.10 20.42
N LYS A 298 42.94 -24.19 21.22
CA LYS A 298 43.69 -24.30 22.50
C LYS A 298 44.79 -25.30 22.37
#